data_26fb324c1cf592f7129fa0d8c3b9f218
#
_entry.id   26fb324c1cf592f7129fa0d8c3b9f218
#
_cell.length_a   1.000
_cell.length_b   1.000
_cell.length_c   1.000
_cell.angle_alpha   90.00
_cell.angle_beta   90.00
_cell.angle_gamma   90.00
#
_symmetry.space_group_name_H-M   'P 1'
#
loop_
_entity.id
_entity.type
_entity.pdbx_description
1 polymer ?
#
loop_
_entity_poly.entity_id
_entity_poly.type
_entity_poly.pdbx_seq_one_letter_code
_entity_poly.pdbx_strand_id
1 'polypeptide(L)'
;MIENLKKRFPVFEKNKNLVFFDTAASALKVDSMIKAVNECYSYEYANIHRGIYELSSNLTKRYEDSRLTVSKFINSSSFENIIFTKSATEGINLVSSCLSDNYFNDGDEVLLTSLEHHANLIPWHLVSKKLKSSQLK
;
A
#
# COMPACT_ATOMS: atom_id res chain seq x y z
N MET A 1 -1.80 -20.41 -21.52
CA MET A 1 -2.02 -19.10 -20.86
C MET A 1 -1.21 -19.00 -19.55
N ILE A 2 -1.29 -19.95 -18.62
CA ILE A 2 -0.58 -19.95 -17.32
C ILE A 2 0.94 -20.04 -17.47
N GLU A 3 1.48 -20.83 -18.39
CA GLU A 3 2.93 -20.93 -18.64
C GLU A 3 3.55 -19.60 -19.09
N ASN A 4 2.83 -18.76 -19.82
CA ASN A 4 3.29 -17.42 -20.19
C ASN A 4 3.31 -16.45 -19.01
N LEU A 5 2.44 -16.66 -18.01
CA LEU A 5 2.44 -15.84 -16.79
C LEU A 5 3.65 -16.13 -15.92
N LYS A 6 4.05 -17.38 -15.73
CA LYS A 6 5.24 -17.75 -14.96
C LYS A 6 6.51 -17.10 -15.49
N LYS A 7 6.65 -16.94 -16.81
CA LYS A 7 7.80 -16.28 -17.44
C LYS A 7 7.98 -14.81 -17.06
N ARG A 8 6.95 -14.18 -16.54
CA ARG A 8 7.01 -12.78 -16.05
C ARG A 8 7.65 -12.65 -14.66
N PHE A 9 7.94 -13.75 -13.98
CA PHE A 9 8.49 -13.79 -12.64
C PHE A 9 9.88 -14.47 -12.68
N PRO A 10 10.97 -13.72 -12.58
CA PRO A 10 12.34 -14.25 -12.69
C PRO A 10 12.68 -15.37 -11.71
N VAL A 11 11.98 -15.41 -10.56
CA VAL A 11 12.19 -16.47 -9.56
C VAL A 11 12.01 -17.88 -10.13
N PHE A 12 11.12 -18.06 -11.11
CA PHE A 12 10.86 -19.36 -11.75
C PHE A 12 11.92 -19.76 -12.76
N GLU A 13 12.79 -18.86 -13.21
CA GLU A 13 13.91 -19.19 -14.10
C GLU A 13 14.92 -20.10 -13.40
N LYS A 14 15.22 -19.80 -12.14
CA LYS A 14 16.14 -20.60 -11.31
C LYS A 14 15.45 -21.72 -10.55
N ASN A 15 14.16 -21.57 -10.24
CA ASN A 15 13.39 -22.48 -9.41
C ASN A 15 12.25 -23.12 -10.22
N LYS A 16 12.61 -23.90 -11.24
CA LYS A 16 11.64 -24.46 -12.21
C LYS A 16 10.52 -25.30 -11.59
N ASN A 17 10.80 -25.98 -10.48
CA ASN A 17 9.84 -26.84 -9.77
C ASN A 17 9.13 -26.12 -8.61
N LEU A 18 9.34 -24.81 -8.43
CA LEU A 18 8.71 -24.06 -7.37
C LEU A 18 7.20 -23.99 -7.58
N VAL A 19 6.47 -24.35 -6.54
CA VAL A 19 5.03 -24.11 -6.39
C VAL A 19 4.90 -23.10 -5.25
N PHE A 20 4.39 -21.90 -5.55
CA PHE A 20 4.34 -20.79 -4.61
C PHE A 20 2.90 -20.45 -4.25
N PHE A 21 2.54 -20.63 -2.99
CA PHE A 21 1.21 -20.31 -2.45
C PHE A 21 1.23 -19.28 -1.32
N ASP A 22 2.34 -18.60 -1.12
CA ASP A 22 2.53 -17.66 -0.01
C ASP A 22 2.34 -16.18 -0.43
N THR A 23 1.56 -15.95 -1.48
CA THR A 23 1.29 -14.59 -2.01
C THR A 23 0.59 -13.68 -1.00
N ALA A 24 -0.19 -14.25 -0.08
CA ALA A 24 -0.85 -13.51 1.00
C ALA A 24 0.17 -12.83 1.93
N ALA A 25 1.28 -13.49 2.23
CA ALA A 25 2.36 -12.93 3.04
C ALA A 25 3.26 -12.00 2.22
N SER A 26 3.66 -12.41 1.00
CA SER A 26 4.48 -11.60 0.12
C SER A 26 4.34 -12.03 -1.34
N ALA A 27 3.84 -11.15 -2.19
CA ALA A 27 3.72 -11.41 -3.63
C ALA A 27 5.10 -11.50 -4.31
N LEU A 28 5.25 -12.46 -5.22
CA LEU A 28 6.41 -12.54 -6.11
C LEU A 28 6.51 -11.27 -6.98
N LYS A 29 7.73 -10.88 -7.31
CA LYS A 29 8.00 -9.65 -8.07
C LYS A 29 8.07 -9.96 -9.56
N VAL A 30 7.29 -9.24 -10.35
CA VAL A 30 7.33 -9.34 -11.81
C VAL A 30 8.57 -8.64 -12.38
N ASP A 31 9.09 -9.13 -13.49
CA ASP A 31 10.26 -8.60 -14.17
C ASP A 31 10.14 -7.09 -14.49
N SER A 32 8.98 -6.67 -14.98
CA SER A 32 8.73 -5.25 -15.29
C SER A 32 8.86 -4.33 -14.07
N MET A 33 8.42 -4.80 -12.89
CA MET A 33 8.55 -4.02 -11.65
C MET A 33 10.02 -3.93 -11.20
N ILE A 34 10.75 -5.05 -11.27
CA ILE A 34 12.17 -5.08 -10.91
C ILE A 34 12.97 -4.13 -11.82
N LYS A 35 12.71 -4.16 -13.14
CA LYS A 35 13.32 -3.25 -14.11
C LYS A 35 12.99 -1.79 -13.82
N ALA A 36 11.72 -1.46 -13.56
CA ALA A 36 11.31 -0.09 -13.29
C ALA A 36 11.96 0.47 -12.02
N VAL A 37 12.08 -0.34 -10.96
CA VAL A 37 12.76 0.06 -9.71
C VAL A 37 14.25 0.29 -9.98
N ASN A 38 14.91 -0.63 -10.70
CA ASN A 38 16.32 -0.49 -11.03
C ASN A 38 16.59 0.75 -11.90
N GLU A 39 15.75 1.01 -12.89
CA GLU A 39 15.85 2.19 -13.78
C GLU A 39 15.65 3.49 -12.99
N CYS A 40 14.64 3.53 -12.14
CA CYS A 40 14.37 4.68 -11.29
C CYS A 40 15.57 5.01 -10.39
N TYR A 41 16.13 4.02 -9.68
CA TYR A 41 17.26 4.27 -8.79
C TYR A 41 18.58 4.55 -9.54
N SER A 42 18.76 3.99 -10.72
CA SER A 42 20.01 4.16 -11.48
C SER A 42 20.08 5.49 -12.23
N TYR A 43 18.94 5.99 -12.73
CA TYR A 43 18.95 7.06 -13.73
C TYR A 43 17.98 8.21 -13.47
N GLU A 44 16.92 7.99 -12.66
CA GLU A 44 15.81 8.93 -12.56
C GLU A 44 15.56 9.42 -11.14
N TYR A 45 16.33 8.94 -10.16
CA TYR A 45 16.08 9.25 -8.76
C TYR A 45 16.27 10.73 -8.46
N ALA A 46 15.24 11.36 -7.94
CA ALA A 46 15.21 12.76 -7.58
C ALA A 46 14.22 13.00 -6.43
N ASN A 47 14.30 14.17 -5.79
CA ASN A 47 13.26 14.63 -4.89
C ASN A 47 12.00 14.99 -5.68
N ILE A 48 10.85 14.47 -5.29
CA ILE A 48 9.56 14.77 -5.91
C ILE A 48 8.90 16.01 -5.27
N HIS A 49 8.03 16.71 -6.02
CA HIS A 49 7.20 17.87 -5.64
C HIS A 49 7.93 19.19 -5.38
N ARG A 50 9.20 19.17 -4.92
CA ARG A 50 9.91 20.39 -4.49
C ARG A 50 11.11 20.78 -5.33
N GLY A 51 11.54 19.93 -6.24
CA GLY A 51 12.65 20.23 -7.14
C GLY A 51 12.18 21.03 -8.34
N ILE A 52 12.98 22.04 -8.72
CA ILE A 52 12.72 22.92 -9.88
C ILE A 52 13.48 22.47 -11.13
N TYR A 53 14.22 21.39 -11.07
CA TYR A 53 15.02 20.83 -12.19
C TYR A 53 14.27 19.70 -12.89
N GLU A 54 14.62 19.47 -14.14
CA GLU A 54 13.90 18.58 -15.05
C GLU A 54 13.70 17.16 -14.49
N LEU A 55 14.76 16.55 -13.92
CA LEU A 55 14.68 15.20 -13.35
C LEU A 55 13.62 15.10 -12.24
N SER A 56 13.53 16.12 -11.37
CA SER A 56 12.52 16.20 -10.32
C SER A 56 11.11 16.33 -10.89
N SER A 57 10.93 17.17 -11.90
CA SER A 57 9.62 17.34 -12.57
C SER A 57 9.16 16.06 -13.23
N ASN A 58 10.07 15.36 -13.93
CA ASN A 58 9.77 14.10 -14.59
C ASN A 58 9.40 13.00 -13.59
N LEU A 59 10.15 12.86 -12.50
CA LEU A 59 9.82 11.87 -11.47
C LEU A 59 8.54 12.21 -10.71
N THR A 60 8.28 13.50 -10.45
CA THR A 60 7.01 13.95 -9.86
C THR A 60 5.83 13.54 -10.75
N LYS A 61 5.93 13.80 -12.05
CA LYS A 61 4.89 13.40 -13.01
C LYS A 61 4.66 11.90 -12.99
N ARG A 62 5.71 11.08 -13.00
CA ARG A 62 5.59 9.61 -12.95
C ARG A 62 4.93 9.12 -11.65
N TYR A 63 5.24 9.76 -10.52
CA TYR A 63 4.60 9.47 -9.25
C TYR A 63 3.09 9.75 -9.30
N GLU A 64 2.69 10.92 -9.81
CA GLU A 64 1.27 11.28 -9.94
C GLU A 64 0.54 10.42 -10.98
N ASP A 65 1.18 10.08 -12.09
CA ASP A 65 0.62 9.13 -13.08
C ASP A 65 0.38 7.74 -12.45
N SER A 66 1.22 7.32 -11.50
CA SER A 66 1.02 6.07 -10.75
C SER A 66 -0.22 6.15 -9.84
N ARG A 67 -0.41 7.27 -9.13
CA ARG A 67 -1.62 7.51 -8.33
C ARG A 67 -2.87 7.52 -9.21
N LEU A 68 -2.80 8.19 -10.36
CA LEU A 68 -3.90 8.21 -11.34
C LEU A 68 -4.25 6.81 -11.85
N THR A 69 -3.25 5.99 -12.11
CA THR A 69 -3.45 4.60 -12.56
C THR A 69 -4.19 3.78 -11.50
N VAL A 70 -3.76 3.86 -10.23
CA VAL A 70 -4.43 3.18 -9.12
C VAL A 70 -5.83 3.73 -8.90
N SER A 71 -6.00 5.05 -8.92
CA SER A 71 -7.31 5.71 -8.79
C SER A 71 -8.34 5.16 -9.80
N LYS A 72 -7.94 5.07 -11.08
CA LYS A 72 -8.79 4.50 -12.13
C LYS A 72 -9.10 3.02 -11.89
N PHE A 73 -8.12 2.25 -11.45
CA PHE A 73 -8.28 0.82 -11.20
C PHE A 73 -9.29 0.51 -10.10
N ILE A 74 -9.26 1.29 -9.01
CA ILE A 74 -10.18 1.13 -7.87
C ILE A 74 -11.44 2.00 -7.95
N ASN A 75 -11.63 2.70 -9.08
CA ASN A 75 -12.76 3.60 -9.30
C ASN A 75 -12.88 4.71 -8.24
N SER A 76 -11.77 5.29 -7.83
CA SER A 76 -11.74 6.45 -6.94
C SER A 76 -12.15 7.72 -7.69
N SER A 77 -12.84 8.64 -7.02
CA SER A 77 -13.28 9.92 -7.59
C SER A 77 -12.13 10.88 -7.93
N SER A 78 -10.97 10.72 -7.27
CA SER A 78 -9.78 11.52 -7.54
C SER A 78 -8.51 10.71 -7.26
N PHE A 79 -7.43 11.00 -7.99
CA PHE A 79 -6.09 10.47 -7.69
C PHE A 79 -5.51 11.04 -6.38
N GLU A 80 -5.99 12.18 -5.92
CA GLU A 80 -5.61 12.80 -4.66
C GLU A 80 -6.01 11.93 -3.45
N ASN A 81 -7.03 11.08 -3.62
CA ASN A 81 -7.46 10.13 -2.60
C ASN A 81 -6.53 8.92 -2.48
N ILE A 82 -5.51 8.81 -3.35
CA ILE A 82 -4.57 7.68 -3.32
C ILE A 82 -3.34 8.06 -2.49
N ILE A 83 -3.13 7.34 -1.41
CA ILE A 83 -1.96 7.48 -0.54
C ILE A 83 -1.23 6.14 -0.53
N PHE A 84 0.03 6.13 -0.98
CA PHE A 84 0.87 4.95 -0.92
C PHE A 84 1.47 4.78 0.48
N THR A 85 1.34 3.59 1.03
CA THR A 85 1.94 3.19 2.31
C THR A 85 2.85 1.98 2.11
N LYS A 86 3.73 1.71 3.07
CA LYS A 86 4.68 0.58 2.98
C LYS A 86 3.98 -0.78 3.14
N SER A 87 2.81 -0.79 3.78
CA SER A 87 2.08 -2.03 4.07
C SER A 87 0.63 -1.73 4.48
N ALA A 88 -0.23 -2.76 4.46
CA ALA A 88 -1.57 -2.67 5.04
C ALA A 88 -1.52 -2.28 6.54
N THR A 89 -0.53 -2.76 7.29
CA THR A 89 -0.32 -2.39 8.70
C THR A 89 -0.12 -0.89 8.85
N GLU A 90 0.74 -0.27 8.05
CA GLU A 90 0.94 1.18 8.09
C GLU A 90 -0.33 1.93 7.69
N GLY A 91 -1.00 1.48 6.62
CA GLY A 91 -2.26 2.09 6.17
C GLY A 91 -3.34 2.09 7.24
N ILE A 92 -3.56 0.96 7.91
CA ILE A 92 -4.56 0.84 8.97
C ILE A 92 -4.19 1.70 10.18
N ASN A 93 -2.92 1.73 10.60
CA ASN A 93 -2.47 2.60 11.68
C ASN A 93 -2.65 4.09 11.33
N LEU A 94 -2.34 4.49 10.09
CA LEU A 94 -2.58 5.86 9.62
C LEU A 94 -4.07 6.22 9.70
N VAL A 95 -4.95 5.37 9.17
CA VAL A 95 -6.41 5.59 9.19
C VAL A 95 -6.92 5.67 10.62
N SER A 96 -6.56 4.73 11.48
CA SER A 96 -7.00 4.69 12.87
C SER A 96 -6.56 5.93 13.65
N SER A 97 -5.33 6.39 13.44
CA SER A 97 -4.83 7.62 14.07
C SER A 97 -5.59 8.85 13.58
N CYS A 98 -5.75 9.01 12.26
CA CYS A 98 -6.47 10.14 11.68
C CYS A 98 -7.93 10.20 12.15
N LEU A 99 -8.62 9.05 12.21
CA LEU A 99 -10.00 9.00 12.70
C LEU A 99 -10.08 9.29 14.20
N SER A 100 -9.16 8.75 14.99
CA SER A 100 -9.10 9.01 16.43
C SER A 100 -8.93 10.49 16.76
N ASP A 101 -8.14 11.21 15.96
CA ASP A 101 -7.79 12.59 16.26
C ASP A 101 -8.84 13.60 15.77
N ASN A 102 -9.65 13.23 14.77
CA ASN A 102 -10.47 14.20 14.05
C ASN A 102 -11.97 13.86 13.98
N TYR A 103 -12.34 12.58 14.15
CA TYR A 103 -13.71 12.14 13.84
C TYR A 103 -14.40 11.39 14.98
N PHE A 104 -13.64 10.64 15.78
CA PHE A 104 -14.25 9.83 16.85
C PHE A 104 -14.48 10.63 18.12
N ASN A 105 -15.61 10.38 18.74
CA ASN A 105 -16.04 10.94 20.02
C ASN A 105 -16.22 9.83 21.06
N ASP A 106 -16.31 10.20 22.33
CA ASP A 106 -16.64 9.27 23.40
C ASP A 106 -18.00 8.59 23.13
N GLY A 107 -17.99 7.27 23.13
CA GLY A 107 -19.17 6.45 22.85
C GLY A 107 -19.29 5.94 21.42
N ASP A 108 -18.46 6.40 20.49
CA ASP A 108 -18.42 5.83 19.15
C ASP A 108 -17.93 4.38 19.17
N GLU A 109 -18.43 3.57 18.26
CA GLU A 109 -18.15 2.14 18.19
C GLU A 109 -17.42 1.78 16.90
N VAL A 110 -16.42 0.90 17.00
CA VAL A 110 -15.74 0.28 15.86
C VAL A 110 -16.08 -1.20 15.80
N LEU A 111 -16.76 -1.62 14.74
CA LEU A 111 -17.10 -3.02 14.52
C LEU A 111 -15.96 -3.76 13.85
N LEU A 112 -15.50 -4.85 14.45
CA LEU A 112 -14.45 -5.73 13.93
C LEU A 112 -14.95 -7.17 13.91
N THR A 113 -14.39 -7.98 12.99
CA THR A 113 -14.66 -9.43 13.02
C THR A 113 -13.63 -10.15 13.90
N SER A 114 -13.99 -11.32 14.41
CA SER A 114 -13.07 -12.17 15.18
C SER A 114 -11.96 -12.81 14.31
N LEU A 115 -12.07 -12.71 12.98
CA LEU A 115 -11.13 -13.28 12.01
C LEU A 115 -10.10 -12.28 11.50
N GLU A 116 -10.09 -11.06 12.03
CA GLU A 116 -9.18 -10.01 11.60
C GLU A 116 -7.71 -10.36 11.90
N HIS A 117 -6.84 -9.95 11.00
CA HIS A 117 -5.40 -9.93 11.27
C HIS A 117 -5.08 -8.91 12.38
N HIS A 118 -4.09 -9.20 13.22
CA HIS A 118 -3.66 -8.30 14.31
C HIS A 118 -3.43 -6.85 13.87
N ALA A 119 -2.95 -6.65 12.64
CA ALA A 119 -2.77 -5.31 12.06
C ALA A 119 -4.08 -4.51 11.97
N ASN A 120 -5.23 -5.19 11.91
CA ASN A 120 -6.57 -4.57 11.90
C ASN A 120 -7.33 -4.75 13.22
N LEU A 121 -6.69 -5.24 14.26
CA LEU A 121 -7.25 -5.30 15.62
C LEU A 121 -6.58 -4.28 16.54
N ILE A 122 -5.26 -4.35 16.63
CA ILE A 122 -4.47 -3.60 17.62
C ILE A 122 -4.65 -2.09 17.52
N PRO A 123 -4.62 -1.45 16.32
CA PRO A 123 -4.80 -0.02 16.22
C PRO A 123 -6.15 0.46 16.80
N TRP A 124 -7.22 -0.27 16.56
CA TRP A 124 -8.55 0.07 17.07
C TRP A 124 -8.67 -0.11 18.59
N HIS A 125 -8.02 -1.13 19.16
CA HIS A 125 -7.90 -1.26 20.61
C HIS A 125 -7.16 -0.08 21.25
N LEU A 126 -6.12 0.46 20.59
CA LEU A 126 -5.41 1.62 21.07
C LEU A 126 -6.29 2.89 21.00
N VAL A 127 -7.02 3.06 19.91
CA VAL A 127 -8.00 4.15 19.76
C VAL A 127 -9.07 4.09 20.85
N SER A 128 -9.67 2.91 21.08
CA SER A 128 -10.66 2.71 22.11
C SER A 128 -10.15 3.08 23.51
N LYS A 129 -8.92 2.71 23.86
CA LYS A 129 -8.29 3.10 25.12
C LYS A 129 -8.07 4.60 25.24
N LYS A 130 -7.67 5.26 24.15
CA LYS A 130 -7.44 6.71 24.11
C LYS A 130 -8.73 7.50 24.35
N LEU A 131 -9.80 7.08 23.71
CA LEU A 131 -11.10 7.74 23.79
C LEU A 131 -11.93 7.33 25.01
N LYS A 132 -11.38 6.49 25.90
CA LYS A 132 -12.12 5.91 27.03
C LYS A 132 -13.44 5.23 26.63
N SER A 133 -13.60 4.94 25.34
CA SER A 133 -14.76 4.22 24.84
C SER A 133 -14.66 2.76 25.28
N SER A 134 -15.68 2.28 25.95
CA SER A 134 -15.59 1.03 26.72
C SER A 134 -15.85 -0.24 25.93
N GLN A 135 -16.08 -0.19 24.63
CA GLN A 135 -16.42 -1.42 23.90
C GLN A 135 -15.99 -1.41 22.44
N LEU A 136 -15.01 -2.27 22.13
CA LEU A 136 -14.90 -2.88 20.82
C LEU A 136 -15.92 -4.03 20.76
N LYS A 137 -16.81 -4.00 19.80
CA LYS A 137 -17.78 -5.08 19.56
C LYS A 137 -17.40 -5.87 18.33
#